data_56ee43a4fda9de593bb4f79ac3ec552d
#
_entry.id   56ee43a4fda9de593bb4f79ac3ec552d
#
_cell.length_a   1.000
_cell.length_b   1.000
_cell.length_c   1.000
_cell.angle_alpha   90.00
_cell.angle_beta   90.00
_cell.angle_gamma   90.00
#
_symmetry.space_group_name_H-M   'P 1'
#
loop_
_entity.id
_entity.type
_entity.pdbx_description
1 polymer ?
#
loop_
_entity_poly.entity_id
_entity_poly.type
_entity_poly.pdbx_seq_one_letter_code
_entity_poly.pdbx_strand_id
1 'polypeptide(L)'
;MKHILIDGTTISSRMDGLSQYILNVTLNWELTPGYRYTLLVRPNECPPLYLRLFKEKGFQIEEVNIAPIGPIRDLQFARYLLKRKHFDAAFIPSNQYPIAMRLPALYTIHDLIYEQFPEQLGRGKFFKRWYLRFVTHVGLFKAKEVVAVSQYTCNEILRYHGRNYEENIHVIHEGWEHLLFFAGEAYGYPKDVA
;
A
#
# COMPACT_ATOMS: atom_id res chain seq x y z
N MET A 1 19.73 13.85 -6.00
CA MET A 1 18.32 13.93 -5.60
C MET A 1 17.78 12.51 -5.56
N LYS A 2 17.29 12.03 -4.39
CA LYS A 2 16.75 10.67 -4.24
C LYS A 2 15.35 10.57 -4.81
N HIS A 3 14.98 9.41 -5.35
CA HIS A 3 13.71 9.19 -6.03
C HIS A 3 12.92 8.06 -5.37
N ILE A 4 11.75 8.37 -4.83
CA ILE A 4 10.89 7.43 -4.12
C ILE A 4 9.74 7.00 -5.02
N LEU A 5 9.56 5.70 -5.15
CA LEU A 5 8.42 5.06 -5.82
C LEU A 5 7.29 4.83 -4.81
N ILE A 6 6.07 5.21 -5.14
CA ILE A 6 4.87 4.89 -4.34
C ILE A 6 3.95 4.03 -5.20
N ASP A 7 3.64 2.85 -4.69
CA ASP A 7 2.78 1.89 -5.40
C ASP A 7 1.30 2.18 -5.13
N GLY A 8 0.67 2.96 -5.99
CA GLY A 8 -0.77 3.20 -6.00
C GLY A 8 -1.54 2.32 -7.01
N THR A 9 -0.93 1.25 -7.54
CA THR A 9 -1.59 0.39 -8.54
C THR A 9 -2.78 -0.39 -8.01
N THR A 10 -2.94 -0.48 -6.69
CA THR A 10 -4.10 -1.07 -6.02
C THR A 10 -5.24 -0.09 -5.78
N ILE A 11 -5.04 1.21 -6.02
CA ILE A 11 -6.13 2.20 -5.97
C ILE A 11 -7.24 1.79 -6.95
N SER A 12 -8.49 1.86 -6.47
CA SER A 12 -9.69 1.54 -7.22
C SER A 12 -10.62 2.74 -7.26
N SER A 13 -11.27 2.96 -8.40
CA SER A 13 -12.31 3.97 -8.59
C SER A 13 -13.51 3.79 -7.65
N ARG A 14 -13.67 2.61 -7.05
CA ARG A 14 -14.69 2.33 -6.03
C ARG A 14 -14.38 2.95 -4.67
N MET A 15 -13.16 3.49 -4.48
CA MET A 15 -12.74 4.14 -3.24
C MET A 15 -12.93 3.26 -2.00
N ASP A 16 -12.51 1.99 -2.08
CA ASP A 16 -12.48 1.06 -0.96
C ASP A 16 -11.50 1.53 0.15
N GLY A 17 -11.52 0.86 1.31
CA GLY A 17 -10.68 1.24 2.45
C GLY A 17 -9.19 1.30 2.12
N LEU A 18 -8.68 0.36 1.30
CA LEU A 18 -7.31 0.37 0.84
C LEU A 18 -6.99 1.60 -0.02
N SER A 19 -7.89 1.95 -0.95
CA SER A 19 -7.75 3.15 -1.78
C SER A 19 -7.72 4.41 -0.92
N GLN A 20 -8.63 4.52 0.07
CA GLN A 20 -8.66 5.62 1.03
C GLN A 20 -7.35 5.73 1.81
N TYR A 21 -6.85 4.61 2.34
CA TYR A 21 -5.57 4.59 3.05
C TYR A 21 -4.44 5.13 2.18
N ILE A 22 -4.27 4.59 0.96
CA ILE A 22 -3.18 4.99 0.07
C ILE A 22 -3.26 6.48 -0.26
N LEU A 23 -4.45 6.95 -0.63
CA LEU A 23 -4.66 8.34 -1.02
C LEU A 23 -4.40 9.29 0.16
N ASN A 24 -4.94 8.99 1.34
CA ASN A 24 -4.82 9.86 2.51
C ASN A 24 -3.37 9.87 3.05
N VAL A 25 -2.72 8.71 3.21
CA VAL A 25 -1.33 8.65 3.65
C VAL A 25 -0.43 9.41 2.68
N THR A 26 -0.61 9.21 1.37
CA THR A 26 0.22 9.87 0.36
C THR A 26 -0.05 11.38 0.31
N LEU A 27 -1.30 11.84 0.42
CA LEU A 27 -1.61 13.27 0.45
C LEU A 27 -1.10 13.97 1.72
N ASN A 28 -1.07 13.28 2.86
CA ASN A 28 -0.54 13.85 4.10
C ASN A 28 0.97 13.66 4.27
N TRP A 29 1.63 12.98 3.35
CA TRP A 29 3.08 12.80 3.40
C TRP A 29 3.80 14.14 3.21
N GLU A 30 4.66 14.51 4.15
CA GLU A 30 5.52 15.68 4.01
C GLU A 30 6.64 15.40 3.00
N LEU A 31 6.68 16.22 1.95
CA LEU A 31 7.71 16.07 0.92
C LEU A 31 9.03 16.64 1.42
N THR A 32 10.03 15.78 1.55
CA THR A 32 11.37 16.17 1.99
C THR A 32 12.11 16.88 0.86
N PRO A 33 12.71 18.07 1.10
CA PRO A 33 13.56 18.73 0.12
C PRO A 33 14.68 17.82 -0.38
N GLY A 34 14.96 17.83 -1.69
CA GLY A 34 15.97 16.96 -2.30
C GLY A 34 15.48 15.56 -2.66
N TYR A 35 14.21 15.26 -2.41
CA TYR A 35 13.58 14.01 -2.85
C TYR A 35 12.58 14.27 -3.99
N ARG A 36 12.42 13.28 -4.84
CA ARG A 36 11.38 13.20 -5.86
C ARG A 36 10.47 12.03 -5.53
N TYR A 37 9.18 12.20 -5.73
CA TYR A 37 8.18 11.18 -5.43
C TYR A 37 7.37 10.88 -6.67
N THR A 38 7.30 9.61 -7.06
CA THR A 38 6.45 9.14 -8.17
C THR A 38 5.39 8.19 -7.64
N LEU A 39 4.13 8.56 -7.82
CA LEU A 39 2.99 7.71 -7.54
C LEU A 39 2.59 6.97 -8.81
N LEU A 40 2.62 5.65 -8.77
CA LEU A 40 2.08 4.80 -9.82
C LEU A 40 0.57 4.66 -9.65
N VAL A 41 -0.18 4.85 -10.70
CA VAL A 41 -1.63 4.64 -10.71
C VAL A 41 -2.03 3.85 -11.95
N ARG A 42 -3.16 3.15 -11.88
CA ARG A 42 -3.75 2.54 -13.08
C ARG A 42 -4.63 3.56 -13.82
N PRO A 43 -4.70 3.51 -15.15
CA PRO A 43 -5.55 4.41 -15.93
C PRO A 43 -7.01 4.37 -15.45
N ASN A 44 -7.61 5.53 -15.27
CA ASN A 44 -9.01 5.74 -14.85
C ASN A 44 -9.40 5.18 -13.46
N GLU A 45 -8.44 4.71 -12.67
CA GLU A 45 -8.73 4.15 -11.34
C GLU A 45 -8.52 5.16 -10.20
N CYS A 46 -7.64 6.12 -10.38
CA CYS A 46 -7.48 7.20 -9.41
C CYS A 46 -8.43 8.36 -9.78
N PRO A 47 -9.27 8.83 -8.84
CA PRO A 47 -10.20 9.92 -9.14
C PRO A 47 -9.47 11.21 -9.58
N PRO A 48 -9.99 11.95 -10.57
CA PRO A 48 -9.33 13.15 -11.13
C PRO A 48 -8.99 14.22 -10.08
N LEU A 49 -9.82 14.36 -9.05
CA LEU A 49 -9.57 15.29 -7.95
C LEU A 49 -8.24 14.95 -7.24
N TYR A 50 -8.02 13.67 -6.89
CA TYR A 50 -6.79 13.24 -6.22
C TYR A 50 -5.57 13.39 -7.13
N LEU A 51 -5.69 13.08 -8.42
CA LEU A 51 -4.59 13.27 -9.38
C LEU A 51 -4.16 14.75 -9.42
N ARG A 52 -5.12 15.70 -9.37
CA ARG A 52 -4.84 17.11 -9.30
C ARG A 52 -4.14 17.48 -8.00
N LEU A 53 -4.67 17.07 -6.84
CA LEU A 53 -4.10 17.35 -5.53
C LEU A 53 -2.67 16.81 -5.39
N PHE A 54 -2.38 15.61 -5.90
CA PHE A 54 -1.03 15.06 -5.91
C PHE A 54 -0.06 15.90 -6.75
N LYS A 55 -0.49 16.34 -7.95
CA LYS A 55 0.33 17.18 -8.82
C LYS A 55 0.61 18.53 -8.17
N GLU A 56 -0.42 19.18 -7.58
CA GLU A 56 -0.30 20.45 -6.86
C GLU A 56 0.67 20.32 -5.67
N LYS A 57 0.66 19.19 -4.99
CA LYS A 57 1.58 18.91 -3.89
C LYS A 57 3.00 18.62 -4.35
N GLY A 58 3.26 18.32 -5.63
CA GLY A 58 4.59 18.09 -6.18
C GLY A 58 4.92 16.62 -6.48
N PHE A 59 3.95 15.71 -6.43
CA PHE A 59 4.15 14.34 -6.87
C PHE A 59 4.19 14.24 -8.40
N GLN A 60 5.06 13.38 -8.90
CA GLN A 60 4.99 12.89 -10.27
C GLN A 60 3.97 11.75 -10.31
N ILE A 61 3.04 11.81 -11.27
CA ILE A 61 2.08 10.73 -11.49
C ILE A 61 2.49 9.97 -12.74
N GLU A 62 2.60 8.66 -12.61
CA GLU A 62 2.86 7.77 -13.74
C GLU A 62 1.73 6.75 -13.87
N GLU A 63 1.01 6.81 -15.00
CA GLU A 63 -0.03 5.82 -15.31
C GLU A 63 0.62 4.55 -15.87
N VAL A 64 0.28 3.41 -15.27
CA VAL A 64 0.87 2.12 -15.62
C VAL A 64 -0.20 1.04 -15.77
N ASN A 65 -0.05 0.22 -16.81
CA ASN A 65 -0.90 -0.94 -17.03
C ASN A 65 -0.39 -2.16 -16.23
N ILE A 66 -0.52 -2.07 -14.91
CA ILE A 66 -0.16 -3.13 -13.98
C ILE A 66 -1.45 -3.64 -13.32
N ALA A 67 -1.69 -4.94 -13.36
CA ALA A 67 -2.84 -5.54 -12.69
C ALA A 67 -2.80 -5.24 -11.17
N PRO A 68 -3.96 -5.08 -10.49
CA PRO A 68 -3.97 -4.71 -9.07
C PRO A 68 -3.45 -5.82 -8.17
N ILE A 69 -3.66 -7.10 -8.55
CA ILE A 69 -3.31 -8.30 -7.77
C ILE A 69 -2.86 -9.45 -8.68
N GLY A 70 -2.18 -10.41 -8.09
CA GLY A 70 -1.90 -11.72 -8.68
C GLY A 70 -0.57 -11.82 -9.45
N PRO A 71 -0.21 -13.01 -9.94
CA PRO A 71 1.08 -13.27 -10.58
C PRO A 71 1.35 -12.41 -11.83
N ILE A 72 0.29 -12.03 -12.56
CA ILE A 72 0.41 -11.12 -13.72
C ILE A 72 0.93 -9.75 -13.27
N ARG A 73 0.45 -9.25 -12.13
CA ARG A 73 0.96 -8.02 -11.52
C ARG A 73 2.46 -8.10 -11.28
N ASP A 74 2.95 -9.18 -10.68
CA ASP A 74 4.36 -9.35 -10.38
C ASP A 74 5.23 -9.30 -11.63
N LEU A 75 4.80 -9.95 -12.71
CA LEU A 75 5.50 -9.92 -13.99
C LEU A 75 5.50 -8.52 -14.61
N GLN A 76 4.37 -7.82 -14.57
CA GLN A 76 4.24 -6.46 -15.11
C GLN A 76 5.08 -5.47 -14.29
N PHE A 77 5.05 -5.60 -12.96
CA PHE A 77 5.85 -4.76 -12.06
C PHE A 77 7.36 -5.01 -12.25
N ALA A 78 7.77 -6.27 -12.40
CA ALA A 78 9.15 -6.63 -12.72
C ALA A 78 9.62 -5.98 -14.04
N ARG A 79 8.80 -6.05 -15.08
CA ARG A 79 9.10 -5.41 -16.38
C ARG A 79 9.19 -3.89 -16.25
N TYR A 80 8.31 -3.28 -15.45
CA TYR A 80 8.36 -1.85 -15.17
C TYR A 80 9.67 -1.45 -14.50
N LEU A 81 10.06 -2.12 -13.41
CA LEU A 81 11.29 -1.86 -12.68
C LEU A 81 12.56 -2.07 -13.54
N LEU A 82 12.56 -3.09 -14.41
CA LEU A 82 13.68 -3.32 -15.34
C LEU A 82 13.89 -2.17 -16.33
N LYS A 83 12.79 -1.52 -16.75
CA LYS A 83 12.83 -0.37 -17.66
C LYS A 83 13.15 0.95 -16.95
N ARG A 84 12.89 1.04 -15.65
CA ARG A 84 13.00 2.26 -14.83
C ARG A 84 14.01 2.03 -13.70
N LYS A 85 15.29 2.27 -13.96
CA LYS A 85 16.38 1.96 -13.01
C LYS A 85 16.73 3.09 -12.03
N HIS A 86 15.91 4.12 -11.90
CA HIS A 86 16.28 5.36 -11.22
C HIS A 86 15.55 5.62 -9.89
N PHE A 87 14.93 4.62 -9.29
CA PHE A 87 14.35 4.73 -7.96
C PHE A 87 15.35 4.27 -6.89
N ASP A 88 15.41 5.00 -5.77
CA ASP A 88 16.29 4.71 -4.64
C ASP A 88 15.59 3.92 -3.53
N ALA A 89 14.28 4.11 -3.38
CA ALA A 89 13.45 3.38 -2.42
C ALA A 89 11.99 3.30 -2.90
N ALA A 90 11.20 2.46 -2.24
CA ALA A 90 9.79 2.29 -2.55
C ALA A 90 8.91 2.32 -1.29
N PHE A 91 7.68 2.82 -1.44
CA PHE A 91 6.59 2.64 -0.49
C PHE A 91 5.53 1.74 -1.12
N ILE A 92 5.23 0.63 -0.45
CA ILE A 92 4.25 -0.36 -0.87
C ILE A 92 3.11 -0.37 0.16
N PRO A 93 2.09 0.47 -0.03
CA PRO A 93 1.00 0.69 0.95
C PRO A 93 -0.10 -0.37 0.88
N SER A 94 0.20 -1.57 0.40
CA SER A 94 -0.81 -2.64 0.24
C SER A 94 -0.19 -4.01 0.49
N ASN A 95 -1.03 -5.02 0.78
CA ASN A 95 -0.60 -6.41 0.96
C ASN A 95 0.09 -7.03 -0.28
N GLN A 96 0.10 -6.32 -1.42
CA GLN A 96 0.59 -6.81 -2.71
C GLN A 96 2.07 -6.43 -2.94
N TYR A 97 2.98 -7.00 -2.14
CA TYR A 97 4.41 -6.73 -2.31
C TYR A 97 4.92 -7.25 -3.67
N PRO A 98 5.57 -6.42 -4.51
CA PRO A 98 6.10 -6.87 -5.79
C PRO A 98 7.30 -7.81 -5.59
N ILE A 99 7.17 -9.09 -5.96
CA ILE A 99 8.17 -10.14 -5.72
C ILE A 99 9.55 -9.77 -6.31
N ALA A 100 9.57 -9.08 -7.45
CA ALA A 100 10.80 -8.62 -8.12
C ALA A 100 11.42 -7.36 -7.52
N MET A 101 10.82 -6.78 -6.47
CA MET A 101 11.36 -5.58 -5.82
C MET A 101 12.76 -5.86 -5.26
N ARG A 102 13.70 -4.96 -5.60
CA ARG A 102 15.08 -4.96 -5.11
C ARG A 102 15.46 -3.65 -4.41
N LEU A 103 14.55 -2.68 -4.44
CA LEU A 103 14.73 -1.40 -3.76
C LEU A 103 14.48 -1.59 -2.25
N PRO A 104 15.17 -0.85 -1.39
CA PRO A 104 14.73 -0.70 0.01
C PRO A 104 13.28 -0.24 0.02
N ALA A 105 12.41 -0.97 0.71
CA ALA A 105 10.99 -0.67 0.70
C ALA A 105 10.43 -0.55 2.12
N LEU A 106 9.50 0.40 2.29
CA LEU A 106 8.53 0.41 3.36
C LEU A 106 7.30 -0.35 2.87
N TYR A 107 6.88 -1.37 3.61
CA TYR A 107 5.79 -2.27 3.23
C TYR A 107 4.67 -2.23 4.27
N THR A 108 3.43 -1.99 3.84
CA THR A 108 2.27 -1.99 4.74
C THR A 108 1.46 -3.26 4.59
N ILE A 109 1.14 -3.91 5.72
CA ILE A 109 0.25 -5.06 5.82
C ILE A 109 -1.01 -4.64 6.58
N HIS A 110 -2.16 -4.72 5.91
CA HIS A 110 -3.46 -4.35 6.49
C HIS A 110 -4.08 -5.50 7.27
N ASP A 111 -4.08 -6.70 6.68
CA ASP A 111 -4.66 -7.89 7.26
C ASP A 111 -4.02 -9.17 6.73
N LEU A 112 -4.40 -10.30 7.34
CA LEU A 112 -4.08 -11.64 6.89
C LEU A 112 -5.36 -12.49 6.78
N ILE A 113 -6.44 -11.89 6.26
CA ILE A 113 -7.76 -12.54 6.11
C ILE A 113 -7.64 -13.86 5.34
N TYR A 114 -6.77 -13.92 4.35
CA TYR A 114 -6.52 -15.13 3.56
C TYR A 114 -5.94 -16.29 4.39
N GLU A 115 -5.31 -16.02 5.53
CA GLU A 115 -4.83 -17.04 6.47
C GLU A 115 -5.92 -17.48 7.44
N GLN A 116 -6.73 -16.54 7.92
CA GLN A 116 -7.75 -16.77 8.93
C GLN A 116 -9.00 -17.40 8.32
N PHE A 117 -9.42 -16.92 7.16
CA PHE A 117 -10.67 -17.29 6.49
C PHE A 117 -10.42 -17.72 5.04
N PRO A 118 -9.65 -18.78 4.80
CA PRO A 118 -9.29 -19.22 3.45
C PRO A 118 -10.51 -19.60 2.58
N GLU A 119 -11.65 -19.92 3.21
CA GLU A 119 -12.92 -20.21 2.53
C GLU A 119 -13.46 -18.99 1.77
N GLN A 120 -13.19 -17.76 2.22
CA GLN A 120 -13.62 -16.52 1.55
C GLN A 120 -12.90 -16.27 0.23
N LEU A 121 -11.78 -16.95 -0.03
CA LEU A 121 -11.05 -16.84 -1.30
C LEU A 121 -11.79 -17.50 -2.49
N GLY A 122 -12.87 -18.23 -2.24
CA GLY A 122 -13.70 -18.86 -3.26
C GLY A 122 -12.97 -19.96 -4.05
N ARG A 123 -13.31 -20.10 -5.34
CA ARG A 123 -12.69 -21.11 -6.21
C ARG A 123 -11.16 -20.93 -6.28
N GLY A 124 -10.42 -22.05 -6.14
CA GLY A 124 -8.95 -22.03 -6.15
C GLY A 124 -8.33 -21.49 -4.84
N LYS A 125 -9.07 -21.52 -3.72
CA LYS A 125 -8.65 -20.99 -2.41
C LYS A 125 -7.28 -21.46 -1.96
N PHE A 126 -6.91 -22.71 -2.16
CA PHE A 126 -5.59 -23.24 -1.76
C PHE A 126 -4.46 -22.57 -2.55
N PHE A 127 -4.60 -22.43 -3.86
CA PHE A 127 -3.60 -21.76 -4.69
C PHE A 127 -3.52 -20.26 -4.39
N LYS A 128 -4.67 -19.58 -4.23
CA LYS A 128 -4.72 -18.16 -3.88
C LYS A 128 -4.09 -17.91 -2.51
N ARG A 129 -4.43 -18.71 -1.48
CA ARG A 129 -3.83 -18.61 -0.15
C ARG A 129 -2.33 -18.82 -0.20
N TRP A 130 -1.88 -19.87 -0.88
CA TRP A 130 -0.45 -20.15 -1.03
C TRP A 130 0.29 -18.99 -1.70
N TYR A 131 -0.27 -18.45 -2.77
CA TYR A 131 0.29 -17.30 -3.48
C TYR A 131 0.36 -16.06 -2.58
N LEU A 132 -0.73 -15.68 -1.90
CA LEU A 132 -0.77 -14.53 -1.00
C LEU A 132 0.22 -14.70 0.16
N ARG A 133 0.26 -15.89 0.77
CA ARG A 133 1.24 -16.23 1.81
C ARG A 133 2.68 -16.08 1.31
N PHE A 134 2.96 -16.55 0.11
CA PHE A 134 4.27 -16.42 -0.52
C PHE A 134 4.64 -14.96 -0.77
N VAL A 135 3.73 -14.16 -1.33
CA VAL A 135 3.94 -12.72 -1.57
C VAL A 135 4.21 -11.98 -0.27
N THR A 136 3.41 -12.23 0.77
CA THR A 136 3.60 -11.62 2.09
C THR A 136 4.95 -12.04 2.69
N HIS A 137 5.31 -13.31 2.63
CA HIS A 137 6.60 -13.80 3.13
C HIS A 137 7.78 -13.14 2.40
N VAL A 138 7.71 -13.01 1.08
CA VAL A 138 8.72 -12.30 0.28
C VAL A 138 8.79 -10.83 0.67
N GLY A 139 7.64 -10.19 0.92
CA GLY A 139 7.57 -8.80 1.39
C GLY A 139 8.25 -8.63 2.76
N LEU A 140 7.91 -9.48 3.72
CA LEU A 140 8.53 -9.48 5.06
C LEU A 140 10.05 -9.69 5.00
N PHE A 141 10.52 -10.56 4.10
CA PHE A 141 11.96 -10.84 3.94
C PHE A 141 12.73 -9.72 3.24
N LYS A 142 12.10 -9.03 2.26
CA LYS A 142 12.79 -8.06 1.40
C LYS A 142 12.57 -6.61 1.81
N ALA A 143 11.46 -6.29 2.45
CA ALA A 143 11.21 -4.93 2.92
C ALA A 143 12.24 -4.56 3.98
N LYS A 144 12.66 -3.31 3.96
CA LYS A 144 13.54 -2.77 4.99
C LYS A 144 12.77 -2.54 6.29
N GLU A 145 11.57 -2.00 6.18
CA GLU A 145 10.67 -1.74 7.29
C GLU A 145 9.26 -2.20 6.89
N VAL A 146 8.51 -2.72 7.85
CA VAL A 146 7.14 -3.19 7.68
C VAL A 146 6.21 -2.42 8.63
N VAL A 147 5.11 -1.95 8.10
CA VAL A 147 4.01 -1.35 8.87
C VAL A 147 2.90 -2.38 9.02
N ALA A 148 2.52 -2.69 10.24
CA ALA A 148 1.27 -3.37 10.57
C ALA A 148 0.26 -2.31 11.04
N VAL A 149 -0.92 -2.26 10.42
CA VAL A 149 -1.92 -1.22 10.71
C VAL A 149 -2.59 -1.37 12.08
N SER A 150 -2.34 -2.48 12.77
CA SER A 150 -2.81 -2.72 14.14
C SER A 150 -1.95 -3.72 14.88
N GLN A 151 -2.03 -3.71 16.22
CA GLN A 151 -1.39 -4.74 17.04
C GLN A 151 -1.90 -6.14 16.71
N TYR A 152 -3.18 -6.26 16.36
CA TYR A 152 -3.77 -7.52 15.90
C TYR A 152 -3.08 -8.03 14.63
N THR A 153 -2.93 -7.17 13.61
CA THR A 153 -2.22 -7.52 12.36
C THR A 153 -0.77 -7.92 12.64
N CYS A 154 -0.06 -7.19 13.51
CA CYS A 154 1.30 -7.54 13.92
C CYS A 154 1.36 -8.95 14.54
N ASN A 155 0.48 -9.25 15.49
CA ASN A 155 0.42 -10.56 16.14
C ASN A 155 0.14 -11.69 15.13
N GLU A 156 -0.74 -11.47 14.16
CA GLU A 156 -1.03 -12.46 13.11
C GLU A 156 0.16 -12.64 12.14
N ILE A 157 0.89 -11.59 11.80
CA ILE A 157 2.13 -11.70 11.02
C ILE A 157 3.11 -12.62 11.77
N LEU A 158 3.36 -12.36 13.05
CA LEU A 158 4.29 -13.15 13.86
C LEU A 158 3.82 -14.61 14.02
N ARG A 159 2.51 -14.81 14.12
CA ARG A 159 1.89 -16.14 14.22
C ARG A 159 2.07 -16.98 12.95
N TYR A 160 1.81 -16.41 11.76
CA TYR A 160 1.79 -17.15 10.50
C TYR A 160 3.13 -17.17 9.77
N HIS A 161 3.98 -16.16 9.98
CA HIS A 161 5.27 -16.02 9.28
C HIS A 161 6.50 -16.15 10.18
N GLY A 162 6.31 -16.18 11.52
CA GLY A 162 7.39 -16.34 12.49
C GLY A 162 7.91 -15.03 13.05
N ARG A 163 8.61 -15.12 14.20
CA ARG A 163 9.09 -13.94 14.95
C ARG A 163 10.38 -13.31 14.41
N ASN A 164 11.01 -13.90 13.41
CA ASN A 164 12.26 -13.37 12.84
C ASN A 164 12.13 -11.96 12.23
N TYR A 165 10.89 -11.48 12.05
CA TYR A 165 10.58 -10.16 11.48
C TYR A 165 10.20 -9.12 12.53
N GLU A 166 10.12 -9.49 13.81
CA GLU A 166 9.57 -8.65 14.89
C GLU A 166 10.28 -7.30 15.00
N GLU A 167 11.60 -7.27 14.85
CA GLU A 167 12.40 -6.03 14.94
C GLU A 167 12.13 -5.04 13.81
N ASN A 168 11.65 -5.50 12.66
CA ASN A 168 11.40 -4.69 11.47
C ASN A 168 9.91 -4.32 11.31
N ILE A 169 9.03 -4.76 12.23
CA ILE A 169 7.60 -4.50 12.18
C ILE A 169 7.23 -3.36 13.13
N HIS A 170 6.64 -2.32 12.58
CA HIS A 170 6.14 -1.17 13.33
C HIS A 170 4.62 -1.14 13.29
N VAL A 171 3.99 -1.05 14.47
CA VAL A 171 2.54 -0.88 14.54
C VAL A 171 2.23 0.60 14.39
N ILE A 172 1.57 0.94 13.28
CA ILE A 172 1.12 2.31 12.99
C ILE A 172 -0.36 2.24 12.65
N HIS A 173 -1.20 2.75 13.55
CA HIS A 173 -2.65 2.72 13.36
C HIS A 173 -3.08 3.61 12.19
N GLU A 174 -4.09 3.16 11.48
CA GLU A 174 -4.73 3.96 10.44
C GLU A 174 -5.43 5.17 11.10
N GLY A 175 -5.22 6.36 10.53
CA GLY A 175 -5.92 7.56 10.97
C GLY A 175 -7.40 7.49 10.60
N TRP A 176 -8.28 7.98 11.47
CA TRP A 176 -9.73 8.02 11.31
C TRP A 176 -10.31 9.45 11.31
N GLU A 177 -9.48 10.45 11.50
CA GLU A 177 -9.89 11.86 11.60
C GLU A 177 -10.67 12.36 10.37
N HIS A 178 -10.34 11.86 9.18
CA HIS A 178 -11.07 12.19 7.96
C HIS A 178 -12.54 11.73 8.00
N LEU A 179 -12.85 10.64 8.72
CA LEU A 179 -14.23 10.18 8.90
C LEU A 179 -15.04 11.15 9.77
N LEU A 180 -14.41 11.78 10.76
CA LEU A 180 -15.03 12.81 11.58
C LEU A 180 -15.32 14.07 10.77
N PHE A 181 -14.44 14.45 9.85
CA PHE A 181 -14.65 15.61 9.00
C PHE A 181 -15.88 15.42 8.10
N PHE A 182 -15.99 14.27 7.43
CA PHE A 182 -17.17 13.95 6.63
C PHE A 182 -18.43 13.69 7.48
N ALA A 183 -18.30 13.06 8.63
CA ALA A 183 -19.42 12.88 9.55
C ALA A 183 -19.89 14.21 10.13
N GLY A 184 -18.98 15.14 10.45
CA GLY A 184 -19.31 16.49 10.92
C GLY A 184 -20.11 17.29 9.91
N GLU A 185 -19.80 17.22 8.62
CA GLU A 185 -20.57 17.86 7.57
C GLU A 185 -21.93 17.16 7.32
N ALA A 186 -21.97 15.81 7.42
CA ALA A 186 -23.20 15.02 7.19
C ALA A 186 -24.16 15.01 8.39
N TYR A 187 -23.65 15.11 9.62
CA TYR A 187 -24.43 14.93 10.85
C TYR A 187 -24.37 16.13 11.81
N GLY A 188 -23.78 17.26 11.42
CA GLY A 188 -23.77 18.51 12.20
C GLY A 188 -23.04 18.42 13.55
N TYR A 189 -22.00 17.59 13.65
CA TYR A 189 -21.17 17.53 14.86
C TYR A 189 -20.39 18.84 15.04
N PRO A 190 -20.29 19.38 16.28
CA PRO A 190 -19.56 20.60 16.55
C PRO A 190 -18.06 20.41 16.25
N LYS A 191 -17.43 21.44 15.65
CA LYS A 191 -16.01 21.46 15.27
C LYS A 191 -15.03 21.57 16.46
N ASP A 192 -15.53 21.50 17.69
CA ASP A 192 -14.79 21.88 18.90
C ASP A 192 -14.37 20.67 19.77
N VAL A 193 -14.28 19.48 19.19
CA VAL A 193 -13.74 18.28 19.86
C VAL A 193 -12.43 17.91 19.15
N ALA A 194 -11.39 18.67 19.43
CA ALA A 194 -9.99 18.34 19.19
C ALA A 194 -9.25 18.29 20.52
#